data_013ce40940e0642725dd5be67c9fdfde
#
_entry.id   013ce40940e0642725dd5be67c9fdfde
#
_cell.length_a   1.000
_cell.length_b   1.000
_cell.length_c   1.000
_cell.angle_alpha   90.00
_cell.angle_beta   90.00
_cell.angle_gamma   90.00
#
_symmetry.space_group_name_H-M   'P 1'
#
loop_
_entity.id
_entity.type
_entity.pdbx_description
1 polymer ?
#
loop_
_entity_poly.entity_id
_entity_poly.type
_entity_poly.pdbx_seq_one_letter_code
_entity_poly.pdbx_strand_id
1 'polypeptide(L)'
;MVVIIPAYQPDEKLYHLVLALHEKTDYDLIIVNDGSDADKRALFDSLEPYAKILHHSVNRGKGAALKTALTYIYEQYPADEGVVTIDADGQHLPEDIIRVSKAWEAAPEK
;
A
#
# COMPACT_ATOMS: atom_id res chain seq x y z
N MET A 1 -12.00 -3.09 0.63
CA MET A 1 -10.92 -2.86 -0.37
C MET A 1 -9.61 -2.61 0.35
N VAL A 2 -8.59 -3.31 -0.03
CA VAL A 2 -7.24 -3.18 0.52
C VAL A 2 -6.30 -2.64 -0.55
N VAL A 3 -5.51 -1.63 -0.21
CA VAL A 3 -4.56 -1.01 -1.12
C VAL A 3 -3.15 -1.42 -0.68
N ILE A 4 -2.38 -2.00 -1.60
CA ILE A 4 -0.99 -2.41 -1.35
C ILE A 4 -0.06 -1.38 -1.98
N ILE A 5 0.90 -0.90 -1.20
CA ILE A 5 1.88 0.08 -1.66
C ILE A 5 3.28 -0.47 -1.38
N PRO A 6 3.91 -1.13 -2.38
CA PRO A 6 5.31 -1.53 -2.23
C PRO A 6 6.19 -0.28 -2.28
N ALA A 7 7.14 -0.17 -1.37
CA ALA A 7 7.97 1.02 -1.25
C ALA A 7 9.43 0.66 -1.01
N TYR A 8 10.32 1.21 -1.86
CA TYR A 8 11.76 1.09 -1.67
C TYR A 8 12.36 2.48 -1.79
N GLN A 9 13.03 2.92 -0.72
CA GLN A 9 13.63 4.25 -0.67
C GLN A 9 12.62 5.35 -1.03
N PRO A 10 11.43 5.35 -0.40
CA PRO A 10 10.40 6.35 -0.72
C PRO A 10 10.79 7.73 -0.19
N ASP A 11 10.07 8.73 -0.66
CA ASP A 11 10.21 10.10 -0.18
C ASP A 11 8.86 10.60 0.37
N GLU A 12 8.77 11.91 0.58
CA GLU A 12 7.56 12.53 1.15
C GLU A 12 6.31 12.33 0.30
N LYS A 13 6.47 11.98 -0.97
CA LYS A 13 5.31 11.69 -1.83
C LYS A 13 4.50 10.54 -1.27
N LEU A 14 5.17 9.54 -0.69
CA LEU A 14 4.47 8.43 -0.05
C LEU A 14 3.62 8.93 1.11
N TYR A 15 4.15 9.83 1.93
CA TYR A 15 3.42 10.37 3.06
C TYR A 15 2.16 11.08 2.60
N HIS A 16 2.29 11.95 1.60
CA HIS A 16 1.13 12.70 1.08
C HIS A 16 0.10 11.78 0.44
N LEU A 17 0.55 10.75 -0.27
CA LEU A 17 -0.35 9.76 -0.88
C LEU A 17 -1.16 9.03 0.19
N VAL A 18 -0.50 8.57 1.24
CA VAL A 18 -1.17 7.82 2.31
C VAL A 18 -2.19 8.70 3.03
N LEU A 19 -1.82 9.95 3.35
CA LEU A 19 -2.74 10.86 4.01
C LEU A 19 -3.97 11.14 3.14
N ALA A 20 -3.75 11.35 1.84
CA ALA A 20 -4.87 11.63 0.94
C ALA A 20 -5.81 10.43 0.84
N LEU A 21 -5.28 9.22 0.77
CA LEU A 21 -6.10 8.03 0.74
C LEU A 21 -6.84 7.82 2.06
N HIS A 22 -6.18 8.09 3.17
CA HIS A 22 -6.80 7.97 4.49
C HIS A 22 -7.98 8.94 4.65
N GLU A 23 -7.83 10.16 4.12
CA GLU A 23 -8.89 11.17 4.22
C GLU A 23 -10.06 10.90 3.29
N LYS A 24 -9.79 10.36 2.10
CA LYS A 24 -10.79 10.27 1.03
C LYS A 24 -11.46 8.91 0.96
N THR A 25 -10.91 7.89 1.62
CA THR A 25 -11.47 6.54 1.59
C THR A 25 -11.41 5.94 2.98
N ASP A 26 -12.14 4.83 3.15
CA ASP A 26 -12.02 3.98 4.32
C ASP A 26 -11.29 2.67 3.97
N TYR A 27 -10.54 2.67 2.88
CA TYR A 27 -9.76 1.50 2.48
C TYR A 27 -8.64 1.24 3.46
N ASP A 28 -8.34 -0.03 3.68
CA ASP A 28 -7.18 -0.42 4.47
C ASP A 28 -5.92 -0.31 3.62
N LEU A 29 -4.89 0.30 4.19
CA LEU A 29 -3.64 0.53 3.48
C LEU A 29 -2.56 -0.38 4.04
N ILE A 30 -1.87 -1.10 3.16
CA ILE A 30 -0.74 -1.96 3.54
C ILE A 30 0.47 -1.50 2.75
N ILE A 31 1.50 -1.07 3.47
CA ILE A 31 2.74 -0.60 2.88
C ILE A 31 3.81 -1.64 3.15
N VAL A 32 4.53 -2.07 2.11
CA VAL A 32 5.66 -2.98 2.29
C VAL A 32 6.95 -2.18 2.11
N ASN A 33 7.71 -2.07 3.18
CA ASN A 33 9.04 -1.48 3.16
C ASN A 33 10.01 -2.53 2.65
N ASP A 34 10.40 -2.43 1.40
CA ASP A 34 11.20 -3.47 0.74
C ASP A 34 12.70 -3.23 0.95
N GLY A 35 13.13 -3.21 2.20
CA GLY A 35 14.54 -3.09 2.54
C GLY A 35 15.12 -1.70 2.34
N SER A 36 14.32 -0.66 2.60
CA SER A 36 14.81 0.72 2.52
C SER A 36 15.88 0.98 3.58
N ASP A 37 16.75 1.97 3.32
CA ASP A 37 17.80 2.34 4.24
C ASP A 37 17.24 2.84 5.58
N ALA A 38 18.08 2.80 6.60
CA ALA A 38 17.67 3.17 7.96
C ALA A 38 17.17 4.62 8.04
N ASP A 39 17.68 5.51 7.18
CA ASP A 39 17.25 6.92 7.19
C ASP A 39 15.80 7.09 6.73
N LYS A 40 15.19 6.05 6.14
CA LYS A 40 13.78 6.08 5.76
C LYS A 40 12.85 5.61 6.87
N ARG A 41 13.40 5.08 7.97
CA ARG A 41 12.58 4.50 9.03
C ARG A 41 11.61 5.50 9.64
N ALA A 42 12.04 6.76 9.82
CA ALA A 42 11.17 7.78 10.39
C ALA A 42 9.94 8.02 9.51
N LEU A 43 10.12 7.97 8.19
CA LEU A 43 8.99 8.12 7.26
C LEU A 43 7.99 6.98 7.46
N PHE A 44 8.46 5.73 7.48
CA PHE A 44 7.56 4.60 7.69
C PHE A 44 6.88 4.66 9.06
N ASP A 45 7.61 5.03 10.09
CA ASP A 45 7.04 5.14 11.43
C ASP A 45 5.92 6.18 11.48
N SER A 46 6.07 7.29 10.74
CA SER A 46 5.06 8.32 10.68
C SER A 46 3.77 7.86 10.01
N LEU A 47 3.84 6.77 9.25
CA LEU A 47 2.68 6.24 8.53
C LEU A 47 1.93 5.16 9.30
N GLU A 48 2.48 4.67 10.40
CA GLU A 48 1.86 3.60 11.17
C GLU A 48 0.45 3.90 11.65
N PRO A 49 0.09 5.13 12.03
CA PRO A 49 -1.29 5.43 12.42
C PRO A 49 -2.29 5.28 11.29
N TYR A 50 -1.84 5.27 10.03
CA TYR A 50 -2.71 5.30 8.86
C TYR A 50 -2.68 4.01 8.06
N ALA A 51 -1.67 3.15 8.26
CA ALA A 51 -1.47 1.98 7.42
C ALA A 51 -0.75 0.89 8.19
N LYS A 52 -0.93 -0.35 7.75
CA LYS A 52 -0.12 -1.46 8.26
C LYS A 52 1.20 -1.45 7.50
N ILE A 53 2.32 -1.46 8.21
CA ILE A 53 3.65 -1.47 7.60
C ILE A 53 4.26 -2.85 7.77
N LEU A 54 4.67 -3.45 6.65
CA LEU A 54 5.40 -4.72 6.64
C LEU A 54 6.83 -4.44 6.20
N HIS A 55 7.82 -4.99 6.90
CA HIS A 55 9.22 -4.67 6.64
C HIS A 55 9.98 -5.89 6.13
N HIS A 56 10.73 -5.70 5.04
CA HIS A 56 11.76 -6.65 4.63
C HIS A 56 13.09 -6.15 5.17
N SER A 57 13.95 -7.06 5.63
CA SER A 57 15.27 -6.69 6.13
C SER A 57 16.22 -6.28 5.01
N VAL A 58 15.97 -6.74 3.78
CA VAL A 58 16.76 -6.40 2.60
C VAL A 58 15.82 -6.22 1.43
N ASN A 59 16.29 -5.53 0.38
CA ASN A 59 15.52 -5.37 -0.84
C ASN A 59 15.33 -6.72 -1.52
N ARG A 60 14.10 -7.11 -1.78
CA ARG A 60 13.75 -8.38 -2.40
C ARG A 60 12.99 -8.20 -3.72
N GLY A 61 12.69 -6.96 -4.08
CA GLY A 61 11.99 -6.65 -5.32
C GLY A 61 10.49 -6.49 -5.15
N LYS A 62 9.88 -5.84 -6.13
CA LYS A 62 8.46 -5.51 -6.09
C LYS A 62 7.60 -6.78 -6.02
N GLY A 63 7.96 -7.82 -6.78
CA GLY A 63 7.20 -9.07 -6.77
C GLY A 63 7.16 -9.71 -5.39
N ALA A 64 8.32 -9.72 -4.70
CA ALA A 64 8.38 -10.26 -3.34
C ALA A 64 7.57 -9.40 -2.38
N ALA A 65 7.60 -8.08 -2.55
CA ALA A 65 6.83 -7.16 -1.71
C ALA A 65 5.33 -7.42 -1.88
N LEU A 66 4.87 -7.59 -3.11
CA LEU A 66 3.47 -7.90 -3.37
C LEU A 66 3.08 -9.24 -2.75
N LYS A 67 3.95 -10.24 -2.85
CA LYS A 67 3.68 -11.55 -2.29
C LYS A 67 3.55 -11.48 -0.76
N THR A 68 4.43 -10.72 -0.12
CA THR A 68 4.38 -10.52 1.33
C THR A 68 3.06 -9.89 1.74
N ALA A 69 2.63 -8.85 1.04
CA ALA A 69 1.38 -8.17 1.34
C ALA A 69 0.18 -9.09 1.10
N LEU A 70 0.18 -9.84 0.00
CA LEU A 70 -0.91 -10.75 -0.31
C LEU A 70 -1.02 -11.87 0.71
N THR A 71 0.10 -12.39 1.19
CA THR A 71 0.10 -13.39 2.24
C THR A 71 -0.54 -12.84 3.52
N TYR A 72 -0.17 -11.60 3.89
CA TYR A 72 -0.76 -10.95 5.04
C TYR A 72 -2.28 -10.80 4.87
N ILE A 73 -2.72 -10.34 3.69
CA ILE A 73 -4.14 -10.16 3.40
C ILE A 73 -4.88 -11.48 3.44
N TYR A 74 -4.29 -12.52 2.87
CA TYR A 74 -4.89 -13.85 2.88
C TYR A 74 -5.17 -14.32 4.32
N GLU A 75 -4.26 -14.03 5.24
CA GLU A 75 -4.39 -14.45 6.63
C GLU A 75 -5.33 -13.58 7.44
N GLN A 76 -5.46 -12.28 7.12
CA GLN A 76 -6.14 -11.32 7.96
C GLN A 76 -7.50 -10.87 7.41
N TYR A 77 -7.81 -11.15 6.16
CA TYR A 77 -9.01 -10.64 5.50
C TYR A 77 -9.82 -11.77 4.88
N PRO A 78 -11.14 -11.52 4.66
CA PRO A 78 -11.97 -12.51 3.95
C PRO A 78 -11.46 -12.77 2.53
N ALA A 79 -11.74 -13.97 2.02
CA ALA A 79 -11.24 -14.39 0.71
C ALA A 79 -11.78 -13.51 -0.45
N ASP A 80 -12.91 -12.85 -0.25
CA ASP A 80 -13.53 -12.02 -1.29
C ASP A 80 -13.14 -10.55 -1.18
N GLU A 81 -12.16 -10.21 -0.32
CA GLU A 81 -11.71 -8.83 -0.18
C GLU A 81 -11.06 -8.34 -1.48
N GLY A 82 -11.51 -7.18 -1.97
CA GLY A 82 -10.90 -6.57 -3.14
C GLY A 82 -9.53 -5.99 -2.82
N VAL A 83 -8.58 -6.10 -3.75
CA VAL A 83 -7.21 -5.64 -3.56
C VAL A 83 -6.76 -4.88 -4.79
N VAL A 84 -6.06 -3.77 -4.59
CA VAL A 84 -5.43 -3.00 -5.66
C VAL A 84 -4.02 -2.61 -5.22
N THR A 85 -3.10 -2.52 -6.18
CA THR A 85 -1.73 -2.10 -5.90
C THR A 85 -1.46 -0.75 -6.55
N ILE A 86 -0.69 0.10 -5.87
CA ILE A 86 -0.29 1.40 -6.41
C ILE A 86 1.18 1.64 -6.11
N ASP A 87 1.81 2.50 -6.89
CA ASP A 87 3.22 2.83 -6.71
C ASP A 87 3.41 3.89 -5.63
N ALA A 88 4.48 3.74 -4.86
CA ALA A 88 4.78 4.64 -3.75
C ALA A 88 5.27 6.01 -4.20
N ASP A 89 5.62 6.17 -5.47
CA ASP A 89 6.18 7.42 -6.00
C ASP A 89 5.11 8.47 -6.30
N GLY A 90 3.84 8.13 -6.10
CA GLY A 90 2.77 9.09 -6.29
C GLY A 90 2.45 9.42 -7.73
N GLN A 91 2.77 8.54 -8.66
CA GLN A 91 2.45 8.77 -10.07
C GLN A 91 0.96 8.87 -10.34
N HIS A 92 0.16 8.26 -9.45
CA HIS A 92 -1.29 8.33 -9.56
C HIS A 92 -1.83 9.34 -8.55
N LEU A 93 -2.78 10.17 -8.98
CA LEU A 93 -3.47 11.06 -8.07
C LEU A 93 -4.45 10.24 -7.23
N PRO A 94 -4.66 10.60 -5.95
CA PRO A 94 -5.59 9.85 -5.10
C PRO A 94 -6.98 9.70 -5.70
N GLU A 95 -7.47 10.70 -6.42
CA GLU A 95 -8.78 10.63 -7.08
C GLU A 95 -8.82 9.54 -8.14
N ASP A 96 -7.73 9.37 -8.90
CA ASP A 96 -7.65 8.33 -9.92
C ASP A 96 -7.62 6.94 -9.29
N ILE A 97 -6.91 6.80 -8.17
CA ILE A 97 -6.84 5.54 -7.45
C ILE A 97 -8.22 5.14 -6.94
N ILE A 98 -8.95 6.09 -6.37
CA ILE A 98 -10.30 5.84 -5.88
C ILE A 98 -11.20 5.37 -7.02
N ARG A 99 -11.09 6.03 -8.19
CA ARG A 99 -11.89 5.66 -9.36
C ARG A 99 -11.61 4.23 -9.82
N VAL A 100 -10.33 3.86 -9.87
CA VAL A 100 -9.93 2.50 -10.24
C VAL A 100 -10.45 1.49 -9.22
N SER A 101 -10.32 1.80 -7.93
CA SER A 101 -10.79 0.90 -6.89
C SER A 101 -12.29 0.68 -6.97
N LYS A 102 -13.06 1.72 -7.27
CA LYS A 102 -14.51 1.58 -7.40
C LYS A 102 -14.87 0.75 -8.64
N ALA A 103 -14.12 0.90 -9.72
CA ALA A 103 -14.33 0.06 -10.90
C ALA A 103 -14.04 -1.40 -10.59
N TRP A 104 -13.00 -1.67 -9.78
CA TRP A 104 -12.69 -3.03 -9.33
C TRP A 104 -13.85 -3.62 -8.52
N GLU A 105 -14.39 -2.85 -7.59
CA GLU A 105 -15.50 -3.32 -6.75
C GLU A 105 -16.76 -3.58 -7.57
N ALA A 106 -16.97 -2.82 -8.65
CA ALA A 106 -18.11 -3.01 -9.53
C ALA A 106 -17.95 -4.26 -10.41
N ALA A 107 -16.76 -4.80 -10.52
CA ALA A 107 -16.46 -5.97 -11.35
C ALA A 107 -15.80 -7.05 -10.48
N PRO A 108 -16.55 -7.65 -9.55
CA PRO A 108 -15.97 -8.54 -8.54
C PRO A 108 -15.40 -9.84 -9.09
N GLU A 109 -15.74 -10.21 -10.31
CA GLU A 109 -15.18 -11.42 -10.92
C GLU A 109 -13.71 -11.27 -11.31
N LYS A 110 -13.17 -10.08 -11.22
CA LYS A 110 -11.74 -9.88 -11.42
C LYS A 110 -10.95 -10.35 -10.21
#